data_4857d4d2daf386b5ced149dcbe6060d4
#
_entry.id   4857d4d2daf386b5ced149dcbe6060d4
#
_cell.length_a   1.000
_cell.length_b   1.000
_cell.length_c   1.000
_cell.angle_alpha   90.00
_cell.angle_beta   90.00
_cell.angle_gamma   90.00
#
_symmetry.space_group_name_H-M   'P 1'
#
loop_
_entity.id
_entity.type
_entity.pdbx_description
1 polymer ?
#
loop_
_entity_poly.entity_id
_entity_poly.type
_entity_poly.pdbx_seq_one_letter_code
_entity_poly.pdbx_strand_id
1 'polypeptide(L)'
;FKTVTALAGMEYLSDWQSFQVECTGERVFQDKVIHCYNNKVHGMVDMKSALAYSCNCYFAALADEIGAGKLAKTMRQVGMDADSRFELETSRNSIYLAKGATESELVETAIGQGRTGVTPLYMAMLASAFANDGMMMKPYIVDHVVYPDGTETKNTVPEKLTEICTAEEAAAIRDMMICLLYTSPSPRDSTSS
;
A
#
# COMPACT_ATOMS: atom_id res chain seq x y z
N PHE A 1 3.31 1.27 0.00
CA PHE A 1 3.32 -0.20 0.04
C PHE A 1 2.88 -0.74 1.41
N LYS A 2 3.32 -0.13 2.50
CA LYS A 2 2.97 -0.55 3.88
C LYS A 2 1.47 -0.68 4.15
N THR A 3 0.61 0.02 3.41
CA THR A 3 -0.85 -0.14 3.48
C THR A 3 -1.31 -1.54 3.04
N VAL A 4 -0.63 -2.14 2.05
CA VAL A 4 -0.91 -3.53 1.62
C VAL A 4 -0.47 -4.52 2.70
N THR A 5 0.68 -4.29 3.32
CA THR A 5 1.14 -5.12 4.45
C THR A 5 0.24 -4.97 5.68
N ALA A 6 -0.27 -3.75 5.94
CA ALA A 6 -1.26 -3.50 6.99
C ALA A 6 -2.55 -4.28 6.71
N LEU A 7 -3.09 -4.20 5.48
CA LEU A 7 -4.26 -4.97 5.08
C LEU A 7 -4.06 -6.47 5.30
N ALA A 8 -2.91 -7.03 4.87
CA ALA A 8 -2.58 -8.43 5.13
C ALA A 8 -2.55 -8.74 6.63
N GLY A 9 -2.04 -7.84 7.47
CA GLY A 9 -2.10 -7.97 8.92
C GLY A 9 -3.53 -8.05 9.45
N MET A 10 -4.41 -7.18 8.97
CA MET A 10 -5.84 -7.18 9.35
C MET A 10 -6.57 -8.45 8.92
N GLU A 11 -6.25 -8.98 7.75
CA GLU A 11 -6.88 -10.19 7.21
C GLU A 11 -6.42 -11.50 7.90
N TYR A 12 -5.16 -11.56 8.34
CA TYR A 12 -4.55 -12.82 8.76
C TYR A 12 -4.15 -12.91 10.23
N LEU A 13 -4.20 -11.81 10.99
CA LEU A 13 -4.02 -11.81 12.43
C LEU A 13 -5.34 -11.47 13.11
N SER A 14 -5.87 -12.39 13.91
CA SER A 14 -7.14 -12.21 14.64
C SER A 14 -7.08 -11.08 15.67
N ASP A 15 -5.91 -10.76 16.15
CA ASP A 15 -5.62 -9.78 17.19
C ASP A 15 -4.70 -8.65 16.70
N TRP A 16 -4.78 -8.30 15.42
CA TRP A 16 -3.93 -7.29 14.79
C TRP A 16 -3.93 -5.94 15.51
N GLN A 17 -5.03 -5.59 16.21
CA GLN A 17 -5.12 -4.35 16.99
C GLN A 17 -4.19 -4.34 18.22
N SER A 18 -3.89 -5.52 18.76
CA SER A 18 -3.00 -5.69 19.92
C SER A 18 -1.56 -6.02 19.52
N PHE A 19 -1.31 -6.30 18.23
CA PHE A 19 0.04 -6.60 17.75
C PHE A 19 0.94 -5.37 17.86
N GLN A 20 1.97 -5.48 18.69
CA GLN A 20 2.92 -4.42 18.97
C GLN A 20 4.35 -4.88 18.74
N VAL A 21 5.21 -3.96 18.35
CA VAL A 21 6.64 -4.22 18.13
C VAL A 21 7.46 -3.12 18.78
N GLU A 22 8.49 -3.48 19.52
CA GLU A 22 9.50 -2.53 19.97
C GLU A 22 10.46 -2.22 18.81
N CYS A 23 10.50 -0.96 18.39
CA CYS A 23 11.38 -0.46 17.34
C CYS A 23 12.58 0.27 17.95
N THR A 24 13.72 -0.35 17.89
CA THR A 24 15.01 0.21 18.34
C THR A 24 15.78 0.96 17.23
N GLY A 25 15.12 1.21 16.09
CA GLY A 25 15.73 1.81 14.89
C GLY A 25 16.18 0.79 13.86
N GLU A 26 16.41 -0.45 14.30
CA GLU A 26 16.75 -1.59 13.45
C GLU A 26 16.13 -2.88 13.99
N ARG A 27 16.05 -3.90 13.13
CA ARG A 27 15.63 -5.26 13.49
C ARG A 27 16.35 -6.28 12.62
N VAL A 28 16.90 -7.32 13.24
CA VAL A 28 17.62 -8.40 12.57
C VAL A 28 16.65 -9.52 12.22
N PHE A 29 16.70 -10.00 10.98
CA PHE A 29 16.02 -11.17 10.45
C PHE A 29 17.06 -12.08 9.82
N GLN A 30 17.15 -13.31 10.24
CA GLN A 30 18.17 -14.31 9.77
C GLN A 30 19.46 -13.67 9.18
N ASP A 31 19.44 -13.35 7.87
CA ASP A 31 20.55 -12.80 7.09
C ASP A 31 20.37 -11.31 6.71
N LYS A 32 19.30 -10.66 7.20
CA LYS A 32 18.96 -9.28 6.85
C LYS A 32 18.71 -8.40 8.07
N VAL A 33 19.31 -7.21 8.05
CA VAL A 33 18.98 -6.14 9.00
C VAL A 33 18.09 -5.11 8.32
N ILE A 34 16.93 -4.86 8.89
CA ILE A 34 16.00 -3.82 8.44
C ILE A 34 16.20 -2.60 9.33
N HIS A 35 16.47 -1.46 8.71
CA HIS A 35 16.63 -0.18 9.38
C HIS A 35 15.44 0.73 9.14
N CYS A 36 15.02 1.48 10.15
CA CYS A 36 14.19 2.65 9.97
C CYS A 36 14.98 3.80 9.37
N TYR A 37 14.30 4.79 8.77
CA TYR A 37 14.96 5.95 8.19
C TYR A 37 15.86 6.65 9.22
N ASN A 38 17.12 6.87 8.88
CA ASN A 38 18.15 7.43 9.77
C ASN A 38 18.28 6.67 11.11
N ASN A 39 18.01 5.38 11.13
CA ASN A 39 18.01 4.54 12.34
C ASN A 39 17.13 5.11 13.47
N LYS A 40 16.03 5.81 13.10
CA LYS A 40 15.14 6.42 14.07
C LYS A 40 14.46 5.38 14.95
N VAL A 41 14.64 5.52 16.25
CA VAL A 41 13.97 4.71 17.26
C VAL A 41 12.54 5.21 17.44
N HIS A 42 11.55 4.31 17.30
CA HIS A 42 10.13 4.65 17.48
C HIS A 42 9.55 4.13 18.82
N GLY A 43 10.31 3.28 19.55
CA GLY A 43 9.84 2.64 20.77
C GLY A 43 8.77 1.58 20.49
N MET A 44 7.85 1.40 21.43
CA MET A 44 6.72 0.49 21.25
C MET A 44 5.71 1.09 20.26
N VAL A 45 5.44 0.37 19.17
CA VAL A 45 4.52 0.80 18.11
C VAL A 45 3.48 -0.28 17.82
N ASP A 46 2.26 0.14 17.63
CA ASP A 46 1.15 -0.59 17.05
C ASP A 46 1.02 -0.29 15.54
N MET A 47 0.06 -0.89 14.84
CA MET A 47 -0.13 -0.69 13.40
C MET A 47 -0.37 0.78 13.04
N LYS A 48 -1.14 1.50 13.84
CA LYS A 48 -1.49 2.91 13.58
C LYS A 48 -0.27 3.82 13.72
N SER A 49 0.44 3.74 14.82
CA SER A 49 1.66 4.54 15.06
C SER A 49 2.79 4.11 14.12
N ALA A 50 2.91 2.82 13.82
CA ALA A 50 3.90 2.32 12.86
C ALA A 50 3.66 2.85 11.44
N LEU A 51 2.41 2.95 11.00
CA LEU A 51 2.11 3.57 9.71
C LEU A 51 2.38 5.07 9.73
N ALA A 52 1.96 5.78 10.79
CA ALA A 52 2.20 7.21 10.98
C ALA A 52 3.69 7.58 10.98
N TYR A 53 4.54 6.74 11.57
CA TYR A 53 6.01 6.94 11.59
C TYR A 53 6.73 6.27 10.41
N SER A 54 6.00 5.59 9.54
CA SER A 54 6.57 4.77 8.46
C SER A 54 7.62 3.76 8.98
N CYS A 55 7.34 3.10 10.12
CA CYS A 55 8.26 2.21 10.82
C CYS A 55 8.54 0.93 10.02
N ASN A 56 9.77 0.77 9.55
CA ASN A 56 10.17 -0.42 8.80
C ASN A 56 10.24 -1.67 9.69
N CYS A 57 10.72 -1.52 10.94
CA CYS A 57 10.85 -2.64 11.88
C CYS A 57 9.49 -3.30 12.17
N TYR A 58 8.43 -2.50 12.35
CA TYR A 58 7.10 -3.01 12.58
C TYR A 58 6.57 -3.80 11.39
N PHE A 59 6.61 -3.21 10.18
CA PHE A 59 6.03 -3.86 8.99
C PHE A 59 6.84 -5.07 8.54
N ALA A 60 8.14 -5.11 8.77
CA ALA A 60 8.94 -6.30 8.56
C ALA A 60 8.56 -7.42 9.54
N ALA A 61 8.41 -7.11 10.84
CA ALA A 61 7.97 -8.08 11.85
C ALA A 61 6.54 -8.58 11.59
N LEU A 62 5.63 -7.69 11.19
CA LEU A 62 4.26 -8.06 10.81
C LEU A 62 4.25 -9.04 9.64
N ALA A 63 5.06 -8.80 8.61
CA ALA A 63 5.15 -9.68 7.45
C ALA A 63 5.77 -11.04 7.80
N ASP A 64 6.75 -11.07 8.67
CA ASP A 64 7.35 -12.29 9.18
C ASP A 64 6.31 -13.17 9.90
N GLU A 65 5.48 -12.57 10.74
CA GLU A 65 4.36 -13.24 11.43
C GLU A 65 3.30 -13.78 10.45
N ILE A 66 2.96 -12.98 9.42
CA ILE A 66 1.97 -13.37 8.40
C ILE A 66 2.49 -14.46 7.48
N GLY A 67 3.73 -14.32 7.04
CA GLY A 67 4.39 -15.18 6.08
C GLY A 67 4.17 -14.81 4.61
N ALA A 68 5.13 -15.19 3.76
CA ALA A 68 5.20 -14.79 2.35
C ALA A 68 3.97 -15.18 1.53
N GLY A 69 3.41 -16.36 1.78
CA GLY A 69 2.24 -16.85 1.03
C GLY A 69 0.99 -16.01 1.23
N LYS A 70 0.73 -15.57 2.46
CA LYS A 70 -0.42 -14.72 2.80
C LYS A 70 -0.23 -13.30 2.27
N LEU A 71 0.95 -12.70 2.48
CA LEU A 71 1.25 -11.38 1.92
C LEU A 71 1.13 -11.37 0.40
N ALA A 72 1.68 -12.38 -0.30
CA ALA A 72 1.54 -12.50 -1.76
C ALA A 72 0.07 -12.66 -2.21
N LYS A 73 -0.77 -13.30 -1.40
CA LYS A 73 -2.21 -13.42 -1.69
C LYS A 73 -2.90 -12.06 -1.59
N THR A 74 -2.66 -11.28 -0.53
CA THR A 74 -3.19 -9.91 -0.41
C THR A 74 -2.68 -9.01 -1.54
N MET A 75 -1.40 -9.10 -1.93
CA MET A 75 -0.85 -8.34 -3.07
C MET A 75 -1.62 -8.60 -4.37
N ARG A 76 -2.04 -9.84 -4.63
CA ARG A 76 -2.88 -10.17 -5.80
C ARG A 76 -4.32 -9.70 -5.61
N GLN A 77 -4.88 -9.86 -4.42
CA GLN A 77 -6.23 -9.42 -4.09
C GLN A 77 -6.41 -7.92 -4.34
N VAL A 78 -5.42 -7.10 -3.97
CA VAL A 78 -5.44 -5.66 -4.26
C VAL A 78 -5.14 -5.32 -5.73
N GLY A 79 -5.08 -6.33 -6.62
CA GLY A 79 -4.93 -6.14 -8.06
C GLY A 79 -3.52 -5.74 -8.50
N MET A 80 -2.48 -6.04 -7.71
CA MET A 80 -1.11 -5.61 -8.04
C MET A 80 -0.59 -6.24 -9.33
N ASP A 81 -1.03 -7.46 -9.70
CA ASP A 81 -0.69 -8.13 -10.95
C ASP A 81 -1.78 -8.02 -12.03
N ALA A 82 -2.86 -7.30 -11.73
CA ALA A 82 -3.96 -7.12 -12.67
C ALA A 82 -3.69 -6.00 -13.69
N ASP A 83 -4.38 -6.08 -14.82
CA ASP A 83 -4.38 -5.00 -15.81
C ASP A 83 -5.28 -3.85 -15.30
N SER A 84 -4.76 -2.63 -15.33
CA SER A 84 -5.51 -1.42 -14.96
C SER A 84 -6.64 -1.09 -15.93
N ARG A 85 -6.63 -1.67 -17.12
CA ARG A 85 -7.52 -1.35 -18.25
C ARG A 85 -7.55 0.16 -18.58
N PHE A 86 -6.41 0.82 -18.35
CA PHE A 86 -6.25 2.24 -18.67
C PHE A 86 -6.27 2.47 -20.18
N GLU A 87 -6.66 3.66 -20.62
CA GLU A 87 -6.79 4.01 -22.02
C GLU A 87 -5.45 4.15 -22.76
N LEU A 88 -4.37 4.39 -21.99
CA LEU A 88 -3.01 4.50 -22.51
C LEU A 88 -2.20 3.25 -22.14
N GLU A 89 -1.21 2.94 -22.96
CA GLU A 89 -0.26 1.89 -22.66
C GLU A 89 0.54 2.25 -21.40
N THR A 90 0.58 1.33 -20.44
CA THR A 90 1.29 1.50 -19.17
C THR A 90 2.22 0.33 -18.91
N SER A 91 3.29 0.59 -18.17
CA SER A 91 4.13 -0.48 -17.64
C SER A 91 3.32 -1.38 -16.70
N ARG A 92 3.68 -2.65 -16.65
CA ARG A 92 3.05 -3.60 -15.72
C ARG A 92 3.75 -3.57 -14.36
N ASN A 93 2.98 -3.77 -13.32
CA ASN A 93 3.53 -4.08 -12.01
C ASN A 93 4.14 -5.49 -12.02
N SER A 94 5.02 -5.76 -11.08
CA SER A 94 5.65 -7.08 -10.93
C SER A 94 5.68 -7.50 -9.46
N ILE A 95 5.17 -8.70 -9.18
CA ILE A 95 5.21 -9.32 -7.85
C ILE A 95 6.32 -10.38 -7.89
N TYR A 96 7.36 -10.19 -7.07
CA TYR A 96 8.45 -11.16 -6.94
C TYR A 96 8.35 -12.03 -5.67
N LEU A 97 7.36 -11.80 -4.81
CA LEU A 97 7.14 -12.61 -3.63
C LEU A 97 6.46 -13.93 -4.02
N ALA A 98 7.24 -15.00 -4.09
CA ALA A 98 6.78 -16.34 -4.45
C ALA A 98 6.57 -17.22 -3.21
N LYS A 99 5.89 -18.36 -3.40
CA LYS A 99 5.85 -19.43 -2.40
C LYS A 99 7.27 -19.99 -2.24
N GLY A 100 7.84 -19.83 -1.05
CA GLY A 100 9.24 -20.21 -0.77
C GLY A 100 10.23 -19.04 -0.88
N ALA A 101 9.74 -17.80 -0.96
CA ALA A 101 10.58 -16.62 -0.79
C ALA A 101 11.35 -16.70 0.53
N THR A 102 12.58 -16.20 0.51
CA THR A 102 13.40 -16.09 1.73
C THR A 102 12.80 -15.06 2.68
N GLU A 103 13.17 -15.14 3.96
CA GLU A 103 12.76 -14.15 4.95
C GLU A 103 13.21 -12.74 4.54
N SER A 104 14.42 -12.61 4.01
CA SER A 104 14.94 -11.35 3.47
C SER A 104 14.05 -10.77 2.37
N GLU A 105 13.64 -11.57 1.38
CA GLU A 105 12.75 -11.14 0.31
C GLU A 105 11.37 -10.74 0.84
N LEU A 106 10.86 -11.46 1.85
CA LEU A 106 9.59 -11.16 2.50
C LEU A 106 9.63 -9.80 3.20
N VAL A 107 10.60 -9.59 4.10
CA VAL A 107 10.66 -8.36 4.91
C VAL A 107 10.98 -7.13 4.08
N GLU A 108 11.81 -7.25 3.03
CA GLU A 108 12.07 -6.17 2.08
C GLU A 108 10.81 -5.80 1.28
N THR A 109 10.09 -6.81 0.77
CA THR A 109 8.83 -6.58 0.04
C THR A 109 7.80 -5.90 0.93
N ALA A 110 7.67 -6.32 2.18
CA ALA A 110 6.69 -5.79 3.13
C ALA A 110 6.84 -4.28 3.40
N ILE A 111 8.06 -3.79 3.37
CA ILE A 111 8.34 -2.34 3.56
C ILE A 111 8.38 -1.55 2.25
N GLY A 112 8.12 -2.20 1.11
CA GLY A 112 8.12 -1.57 -0.22
C GLY A 112 9.50 -1.43 -0.84
N GLN A 113 10.43 -2.29 -0.43
CA GLN A 113 11.77 -2.44 -1.03
C GLN A 113 11.88 -3.79 -1.75
N GLY A 114 13.08 -4.13 -2.23
CA GLY A 114 13.32 -5.38 -2.93
C GLY A 114 12.94 -5.32 -4.41
N ARG A 115 12.52 -6.46 -4.98
CA ARG A 115 12.32 -6.65 -6.42
C ARG A 115 10.91 -6.37 -6.92
N THR A 116 9.93 -6.28 -6.02
CA THR A 116 8.54 -5.96 -6.39
C THR A 116 8.46 -4.53 -6.88
N GLY A 117 7.97 -4.34 -8.10
CA GLY A 117 7.82 -3.05 -8.75
C GLY A 117 6.36 -2.69 -8.99
N VAL A 118 5.99 -1.44 -8.70
CA VAL A 118 4.64 -0.92 -8.91
C VAL A 118 4.68 0.42 -9.64
N THR A 119 3.71 0.65 -10.51
CA THR A 119 3.60 1.92 -11.25
C THR A 119 3.00 3.02 -10.36
N PRO A 120 3.34 4.30 -10.61
CA PRO A 120 2.68 5.41 -9.93
C PRO A 120 1.16 5.43 -10.12
N LEU A 121 0.68 5.05 -11.31
CA LEU A 121 -0.74 4.93 -11.60
C LEU A 121 -1.41 3.91 -10.66
N TYR A 122 -0.83 2.72 -10.54
CA TYR A 122 -1.35 1.70 -9.63
C TYR A 122 -1.37 2.19 -8.18
N MET A 123 -0.33 2.87 -7.73
CA MET A 123 -0.29 3.41 -6.36
C MET A 123 -1.38 4.46 -6.11
N ALA A 124 -1.69 5.30 -7.12
CA ALA A 124 -2.80 6.25 -7.05
C ALA A 124 -4.15 5.53 -7.01
N MET A 125 -4.34 4.50 -7.84
CA MET A 125 -5.55 3.67 -7.84
C MET A 125 -5.76 2.96 -6.51
N LEU A 126 -4.70 2.40 -5.92
CA LEU A 126 -4.74 1.74 -4.61
C LEU A 126 -5.14 2.73 -3.49
N ALA A 127 -4.52 3.91 -3.46
CA ALA A 127 -4.86 4.95 -2.48
C ALA A 127 -6.32 5.41 -2.65
N SER A 128 -6.78 5.58 -3.90
CA SER A 128 -8.17 5.94 -4.21
C SER A 128 -9.15 4.85 -3.79
N ALA A 129 -8.78 3.58 -3.91
CA ALA A 129 -9.63 2.46 -3.49
C ALA A 129 -9.88 2.47 -1.97
N PHE A 130 -8.85 2.74 -1.15
CA PHE A 130 -9.05 2.91 0.30
C PHE A 130 -9.93 4.13 0.63
N ALA A 131 -9.86 5.21 -0.16
CA ALA A 131 -10.75 6.36 0.00
C ALA A 131 -12.18 6.09 -0.48
N ASN A 132 -12.38 5.08 -1.31
CA ASN A 132 -13.65 4.66 -1.92
C ASN A 132 -14.13 3.31 -1.36
N ASP A 133 -14.09 3.17 -0.04
CA ASP A 133 -14.61 2.03 0.73
C ASP A 133 -14.15 0.65 0.20
N GLY A 134 -12.88 0.57 -0.24
CA GLY A 134 -12.27 -0.63 -0.76
C GLY A 134 -12.54 -0.93 -2.24
N MET A 135 -13.28 -0.06 -2.92
CA MET A 135 -13.62 -0.26 -4.34
C MET A 135 -12.61 0.44 -5.25
N MET A 136 -11.83 -0.34 -6.00
CA MET A 136 -10.93 0.16 -7.03
C MET A 136 -11.70 0.46 -8.32
N MET A 137 -11.53 1.66 -8.85
CA MET A 137 -12.17 2.12 -10.08
C MET A 137 -11.18 2.06 -11.24
N LYS A 138 -11.73 1.85 -12.45
CA LYS A 138 -10.94 1.95 -13.70
C LYS A 138 -10.52 3.39 -13.91
N PRO A 139 -9.22 3.65 -14.11
CA PRO A 139 -8.75 5.00 -14.44
C PRO A 139 -9.14 5.37 -15.87
N TYR A 140 -9.46 6.64 -16.09
CA TYR A 140 -9.71 7.21 -17.43
C TYR A 140 -9.22 8.66 -17.49
N ILE A 141 -8.95 9.15 -18.70
CA ILE A 141 -8.55 10.53 -18.97
C ILE A 141 -9.66 11.27 -19.71
N VAL A 142 -10.31 10.59 -20.65
CA VAL A 142 -11.35 11.21 -21.47
C VAL A 142 -12.69 11.12 -20.72
N ASP A 143 -13.15 12.24 -20.22
CA ASP A 143 -14.45 12.34 -19.56
C ASP A 143 -15.59 12.36 -20.59
N HIS A 144 -15.51 13.28 -21.55
CA HIS A 144 -16.47 13.39 -22.65
C HIS A 144 -15.82 13.93 -23.93
N VAL A 145 -16.50 13.76 -25.06
CA VAL A 145 -16.07 14.29 -26.36
C VAL A 145 -17.17 15.21 -26.89
N VAL A 146 -16.82 16.46 -27.17
CA VAL A 146 -17.70 17.47 -27.75
C VAL A 146 -17.28 17.76 -29.18
N TYR A 147 -18.21 17.67 -30.12
CA TYR A 147 -17.98 18.05 -31.51
C TYR A 147 -18.06 19.57 -31.71
N PRO A 148 -17.55 20.10 -32.86
CA PRO A 148 -17.64 21.52 -33.17
C PRO A 148 -19.06 22.11 -33.21
N ASP A 149 -20.07 21.25 -33.47
CA ASP A 149 -21.49 21.62 -33.46
C ASP A 149 -22.12 21.62 -32.06
N GLY A 150 -21.32 21.30 -31.01
CA GLY A 150 -21.79 21.26 -29.63
C GLY A 150 -22.43 19.93 -29.22
N THR A 151 -22.50 18.94 -30.10
CA THR A 151 -22.98 17.60 -29.72
C THR A 151 -21.94 16.83 -28.89
N GLU A 152 -22.40 16.19 -27.81
CA GLU A 152 -21.60 15.28 -26.98
C GLU A 152 -21.84 13.84 -27.41
N THR A 153 -20.74 13.10 -27.68
CA THR A 153 -20.87 11.72 -28.18
C THR A 153 -20.44 10.65 -27.22
N LYS A 154 -19.63 10.98 -26.22
CA LYS A 154 -19.16 10.00 -25.25
C LYS A 154 -19.03 10.66 -23.90
N ASN A 155 -19.88 10.22 -22.98
CA ASN A 155 -19.71 10.48 -21.56
C ASN A 155 -19.12 9.21 -20.94
N THR A 156 -17.96 9.34 -20.31
CA THR A 156 -17.35 8.22 -19.60
C THR A 156 -18.12 7.96 -18.31
N VAL A 157 -18.60 6.74 -18.18
CA VAL A 157 -19.25 6.29 -16.93
C VAL A 157 -18.21 5.60 -16.07
N PRO A 158 -18.06 6.00 -14.78
CA PRO A 158 -17.14 5.33 -13.87
C PRO A 158 -17.39 3.82 -13.79
N GLU A 159 -16.34 3.02 -14.05
CA GLU A 159 -16.41 1.57 -14.06
C GLU A 159 -15.65 0.99 -12.86
N LYS A 160 -16.31 0.07 -12.14
CA LYS A 160 -15.67 -0.67 -11.05
C LYS A 160 -14.71 -1.74 -11.62
N LEU A 161 -13.50 -1.80 -11.10
CA LEU A 161 -12.54 -2.86 -11.44
C LEU A 161 -12.66 -4.05 -10.51
N THR A 162 -12.46 -3.83 -9.22
CA THR A 162 -12.47 -4.88 -8.21
C THR A 162 -12.65 -4.28 -6.81
N GLU A 163 -13.20 -5.07 -5.91
CA GLU A 163 -13.17 -4.80 -4.47
C GLU A 163 -11.87 -5.38 -3.91
N ILE A 164 -11.05 -4.51 -3.30
CA ILE A 164 -9.73 -4.88 -2.78
C ILE A 164 -9.76 -5.29 -1.29
N CYS A 165 -10.73 -4.79 -0.55
CA CYS A 165 -10.96 -5.08 0.87
C CYS A 165 -12.37 -4.63 1.26
N THR A 166 -12.82 -4.97 2.47
CA THR A 166 -14.10 -4.51 3.01
C THR A 166 -14.08 -3.01 3.31
N ALA A 167 -15.27 -2.41 3.41
CA ALA A 167 -15.40 -0.98 3.75
C ALA A 167 -14.81 -0.67 5.14
N GLU A 168 -14.92 -1.59 6.11
CA GLU A 168 -14.34 -1.45 7.44
C GLU A 168 -12.81 -1.44 7.40
N GLU A 169 -12.20 -2.34 6.64
CA GLU A 169 -10.74 -2.39 6.46
C GLU A 169 -10.23 -1.14 5.73
N ALA A 170 -10.95 -0.71 4.69
CA ALA A 170 -10.63 0.52 3.96
C ALA A 170 -10.70 1.74 4.88
N ALA A 171 -11.74 1.86 5.71
CA ALA A 171 -11.88 2.95 6.69
C ALA A 171 -10.73 2.95 7.70
N ALA A 172 -10.36 1.79 8.25
CA ALA A 172 -9.26 1.68 9.20
C ALA A 172 -7.91 2.10 8.57
N ILE A 173 -7.63 1.67 7.33
CA ILE A 173 -6.40 2.06 6.62
C ILE A 173 -6.42 3.55 6.29
N ARG A 174 -7.54 4.10 5.83
CA ARG A 174 -7.71 5.53 5.55
C ARG A 174 -7.42 6.39 6.78
N ASP A 175 -7.96 6.01 7.94
CA ASP A 175 -7.73 6.73 9.19
C ASP A 175 -6.24 6.71 9.60
N MET A 176 -5.56 5.59 9.40
CA MET A 176 -4.12 5.49 9.61
C MET A 176 -3.31 6.33 8.61
N MET A 177 -3.73 6.41 7.34
CA MET A 177 -3.10 7.25 6.31
C MET A 177 -3.24 8.75 6.62
N ILE A 178 -4.37 9.18 7.18
CA ILE A 178 -4.59 10.56 7.64
C ILE A 178 -3.57 10.91 8.73
N CYS A 179 -3.33 10.03 9.69
CA CYS A 179 -2.30 10.23 10.72
C CYS A 179 -0.90 10.40 10.11
N LEU A 180 -0.55 9.61 9.10
CA LEU A 180 0.72 9.72 8.39
C LEU A 180 0.88 11.10 7.72
N LEU A 181 -0.17 11.62 7.11
CA LEU A 181 -0.15 12.92 6.43
C LEU A 181 0.16 14.07 7.41
N TYR A 182 -0.40 14.02 8.62
CA TYR A 182 -0.17 15.04 9.64
C TYR A 182 1.18 14.93 10.38
N THR A 183 1.81 13.76 10.33
CA THR A 183 3.11 13.52 11.01
C THR A 183 4.31 13.65 10.06
N SER A 184 4.07 13.65 8.75
CA SER A 184 5.13 13.82 7.74
C SER A 184 5.19 15.28 7.28
N PRO A 185 6.39 15.93 7.27
CA PRO A 185 6.52 17.27 6.71
C PRO A 185 6.13 17.22 5.22
N SER A 186 5.19 18.07 4.84
CA SER A 186 4.81 18.23 3.44
C SER A 186 5.99 18.85 2.65
N PRO A 187 6.25 18.43 1.40
CA PRO A 187 7.20 19.13 0.54
C PRO A 187 6.88 20.63 0.37
N ARG A 188 5.63 21.05 0.63
CA ARG A 188 5.22 22.47 0.62
C ARG A 188 5.69 23.23 1.86
N ASP A 189 5.93 22.53 2.98
CA ASP A 189 6.36 23.16 4.24
C ASP A 189 7.87 23.45 4.24
N SER A 190 8.64 22.83 3.34
CA SER A 190 10.10 23.03 3.19
C SER A 190 10.49 24.21 2.32
N THR A 191 9.52 24.95 1.74
CA THR A 191 9.78 26.08 0.85
C THR A 191 9.59 27.47 1.51
N SER A 192 9.38 27.50 2.82
CA SER A 192 9.28 28.75 3.60
C SER A 192 10.48 28.92 4.54
N SER A 193 11.65 29.17 3.96
CA SER A 193 12.82 29.74 4.64
C SER A 193 13.69 30.48 3.65
#